data_6ed3597791fd2c27d1654a6971e74f23
#
_entry.id   6ed3597791fd2c27d1654a6971e74f23
#
_cell.length_a   1.000
_cell.length_b   1.000
_cell.length_c   1.000
_cell.angle_alpha   90.00
_cell.angle_beta   90.00
_cell.angle_gamma   90.00
#
_symmetry.space_group_name_H-M   'P 1'
#
loop_
_entity.id
_entity.type
_entity.pdbx_description
1 polymer ?
#
loop_
_entity_poly.entity_id
_entity_poly.type
_entity_poly.pdbx_seq_one_letter_code
_entity_poly.pdbx_strand_id
1 'polypeptide(L)'
;MFLNYTWTCGLPDKDGNSTPDLLANSISALENDSRRTDIFVGVDVFGRGCLGGGGFQCDQAVKEIIHRGLSLAIFAPGWTYEIPHRKTLTFTFDQQFKLRLGIETYFHTLLRNDMKEKKDKKDYAMQYAV
;
A
#
# COMPACT_ATOMS: atom_id res chain seq x y z
N MET A 1 5.44 -5.13 -14.21
CA MET A 1 6.27 -3.95 -13.85
C MET A 1 6.12 -3.67 -12.35
N PHE A 2 7.20 -3.23 -11.68
CA PHE A 2 7.15 -2.87 -10.26
C PHE A 2 7.52 -1.39 -10.09
N LEU A 3 6.66 -0.63 -9.40
CA LEU A 3 6.93 0.73 -8.95
C LEU A 3 7.32 0.69 -7.48
N ASN A 4 8.44 1.30 -7.13
CA ASN A 4 8.85 1.37 -5.74
C ASN A 4 7.89 2.25 -4.91
N TYR A 5 8.04 2.27 -3.60
CA TYR A 5 7.11 2.92 -2.65
C TYR A 5 7.21 4.46 -2.55
N THR A 6 8.05 5.11 -3.37
CA THR A 6 8.20 6.58 -3.38
C THR A 6 7.43 7.25 -4.53
N TRP A 7 6.44 6.57 -5.08
CA TRP A 7 5.58 7.12 -6.12
C TRP A 7 4.69 8.26 -5.62
N THR A 8 4.25 9.10 -6.56
CA THR A 8 3.30 10.19 -6.32
C THR A 8 2.04 9.99 -7.17
N CYS A 9 0.93 10.62 -6.76
CA CYS A 9 -0.38 10.46 -7.38
C CYS A 9 -1.06 11.81 -7.71
N GLY A 10 -0.26 12.85 -7.96
CA GLY A 10 -0.76 14.19 -8.29
C GLY A 10 -1.22 15.00 -7.07
N LEU A 11 -1.17 14.44 -5.86
CA LEU A 11 -1.45 15.19 -4.63
C LEU A 11 -0.28 16.11 -4.29
N PRO A 12 -0.52 17.29 -3.69
CA PRO A 12 0.54 18.15 -3.22
C PRO A 12 1.46 17.44 -2.22
N ASP A 13 2.73 17.79 -2.23
CA ASP A 13 3.69 17.35 -1.23
C ASP A 13 3.44 18.04 0.14
N LYS A 14 4.29 17.77 1.13
CA LYS A 14 4.21 18.34 2.48
C LYS A 14 4.32 19.86 2.50
N ASP A 15 4.98 20.41 1.49
CA ASP A 15 5.24 21.85 1.35
C ASP A 15 4.20 22.53 0.44
N GLY A 16 3.22 21.78 -0.03
CA GLY A 16 2.13 22.27 -0.89
C GLY A 16 2.51 22.35 -2.37
N ASN A 17 3.65 21.82 -2.80
CA ASN A 17 4.07 21.84 -4.19
C ASN A 17 3.33 20.75 -4.98
N SER A 18 3.03 21.05 -6.24
CA SER A 18 2.44 20.07 -7.16
C SER A 18 3.40 18.90 -7.42
N THR A 19 2.91 17.68 -7.31
CA THR A 19 3.66 16.48 -7.67
C THR A 19 3.12 15.83 -8.93
N PRO A 20 3.96 15.14 -9.74
CA PRO A 20 3.48 14.39 -10.89
C PRO A 20 2.61 13.20 -10.45
N ASP A 21 1.64 12.82 -11.27
CA ASP A 21 0.90 11.56 -11.06
C ASP A 21 1.64 10.40 -11.76
N LEU A 22 2.57 9.79 -11.05
CA LEU A 22 3.36 8.67 -11.57
C LEU A 22 2.52 7.40 -11.80
N LEU A 23 1.43 7.22 -11.05
CA LEU A 23 0.52 6.09 -11.26
C LEU A 23 -0.25 6.27 -12.57
N ALA A 24 -0.79 7.45 -12.82
CA ALA A 24 -1.47 7.77 -14.09
C ALA A 24 -0.52 7.66 -15.27
N ASN A 25 0.71 8.17 -15.15
CA ASN A 25 1.72 8.07 -16.20
C ASN A 25 2.06 6.61 -16.52
N SER A 26 2.17 5.76 -15.49
CA SER A 26 2.46 4.32 -15.66
C SER A 26 1.30 3.60 -16.35
N ILE A 27 0.06 3.96 -16.06
CA ILE A 27 -1.13 3.42 -16.73
C ILE A 27 -1.14 3.86 -18.20
N SER A 28 -0.87 5.14 -18.46
CA SER A 28 -0.86 5.70 -19.82
C SER A 28 0.22 5.10 -20.72
N ALA A 29 1.27 4.54 -20.14
CA ALA A 29 2.33 3.83 -20.85
C ALA A 29 1.97 2.39 -21.22
N LEU A 30 0.82 1.88 -20.79
CA LEU A 30 0.35 0.55 -21.18
C LEU A 30 -0.21 0.57 -22.60
N GLU A 31 0.18 -0.39 -23.42
CA GLU A 31 -0.41 -0.62 -24.74
C GLU A 31 -1.85 -1.12 -24.64
N ASN A 32 -2.18 -1.81 -23.54
CA ASN A 32 -3.48 -2.40 -23.31
C ASN A 32 -3.91 -2.20 -21.84
N ASP A 33 -5.06 -1.57 -21.65
CA ASP A 33 -5.64 -1.27 -20.33
C ASP A 33 -5.94 -2.53 -19.49
N SER A 34 -6.16 -3.69 -20.13
CA SER A 34 -6.33 -4.97 -19.43
C SER A 34 -5.10 -5.42 -18.64
N ARG A 35 -3.92 -4.81 -18.91
CA ARG A 35 -2.65 -5.12 -18.25
C ARG A 35 -2.38 -4.26 -17.00
N ARG A 36 -3.35 -3.49 -16.51
CA ARG A 36 -3.18 -2.69 -15.29
C ARG A 36 -2.74 -3.53 -14.09
N THR A 37 -3.26 -4.74 -13.97
CA THR A 37 -2.89 -5.66 -12.89
C THR A 37 -1.46 -6.20 -12.99
N ASP A 38 -0.77 -6.01 -14.11
CA ASP A 38 0.66 -6.33 -14.27
C ASP A 38 1.57 -5.27 -13.64
N ILE A 39 1.01 -4.13 -13.22
CA ILE A 39 1.73 -3.07 -12.50
C ILE A 39 1.56 -3.29 -11.00
N PHE A 40 2.63 -3.68 -10.33
CA PHE A 40 2.71 -3.80 -8.89
C PHE A 40 3.25 -2.50 -8.30
N VAL A 41 2.52 -1.91 -7.35
CA VAL A 41 2.88 -0.65 -6.71
C VAL A 41 3.27 -0.92 -5.27
N GLY A 42 4.46 -0.49 -4.89
CA GLY A 42 5.02 -0.69 -3.57
C GLY A 42 4.38 0.19 -2.51
N VAL A 43 4.11 -0.37 -1.33
CA VAL A 43 3.71 0.34 -0.11
C VAL A 43 4.66 -0.06 1.01
N ASP A 44 5.41 0.90 1.55
CA ASP A 44 6.34 0.67 2.67
C ASP A 44 5.65 0.95 4.00
N VAL A 45 5.48 -0.08 4.82
CA VAL A 45 4.85 0.05 6.14
C VAL A 45 5.68 0.92 7.10
N PHE A 46 7.00 1.03 6.91
CA PHE A 46 7.83 2.00 7.65
C PHE A 46 7.60 3.46 7.23
N GLY A 47 6.96 3.69 6.08
CA GLY A 47 6.58 5.02 5.60
C GLY A 47 7.72 5.88 5.07
N ARG A 48 8.82 5.27 4.64
CA ARG A 48 10.00 5.96 4.09
C ARG A 48 9.70 6.56 2.72
N GLY A 49 9.08 7.75 2.71
CA GLY A 49 8.65 8.43 1.49
C GLY A 49 7.37 7.87 0.85
N CYS A 50 6.65 6.99 1.53
CA CYS A 50 5.39 6.42 1.08
C CYS A 50 4.22 7.38 1.36
N LEU A 51 3.23 7.43 0.46
CA LEU A 51 1.99 8.16 0.67
C LEU A 51 1.31 7.72 1.98
N GLY A 52 0.87 8.69 2.78
CA GLY A 52 0.26 8.46 4.09
C GLY A 52 1.25 8.25 5.24
N GLY A 53 2.56 8.07 4.97
CA GLY A 53 3.59 7.98 6.00
C GLY A 53 3.70 6.64 6.70
N GLY A 54 3.10 5.58 6.18
CA GLY A 54 3.27 4.21 6.68
C GLY A 54 2.42 3.84 7.91
N GLY A 55 2.76 2.75 8.57
CA GLY A 55 2.04 2.22 9.71
C GLY A 55 0.57 1.94 9.40
N PHE A 56 -0.32 2.32 10.29
CA PHE A 56 -1.76 2.21 10.09
C PHE A 56 -2.34 3.20 9.07
N GLN A 57 -1.54 4.12 8.53
CA GLN A 57 -1.95 5.08 7.51
C GLN A 57 -1.64 4.60 6.09
N CYS A 58 -1.12 3.39 5.93
CA CYS A 58 -0.91 2.76 4.62
C CYS A 58 -2.20 2.61 3.82
N ASP A 59 -3.38 2.68 4.45
CA ASP A 59 -4.68 2.65 3.79
C ASP A 59 -4.84 3.73 2.73
N GLN A 60 -4.23 4.91 2.92
CA GLN A 60 -4.25 6.00 1.94
C GLN A 60 -3.56 5.57 0.64
N ALA A 61 -2.36 4.99 0.74
CA ALA A 61 -1.64 4.46 -0.41
C ALA A 61 -2.38 3.29 -1.07
N VAL A 62 -2.90 2.36 -0.27
CA VAL A 62 -3.66 1.20 -0.74
C VAL A 62 -4.89 1.63 -1.53
N LYS A 63 -5.67 2.59 -1.03
CA LYS A 63 -6.86 3.12 -1.71
C LYS A 63 -6.50 3.70 -3.08
N GLU A 64 -5.46 4.53 -3.17
CA GLU A 64 -5.02 5.13 -4.44
C GLU A 64 -4.63 4.08 -5.48
N ILE A 65 -3.93 3.02 -5.06
CA ILE A 65 -3.50 1.93 -5.94
C ILE A 65 -4.71 1.15 -6.47
N ILE A 66 -5.60 0.74 -5.57
CA ILE A 66 -6.75 -0.11 -5.91
C ILE A 66 -7.76 0.66 -6.77
N HIS A 67 -8.04 1.93 -6.46
CA HIS A 67 -8.96 2.76 -7.26
C HIS A 67 -8.51 2.89 -8.72
N ARG A 68 -7.22 2.83 -8.98
CA ARG A 68 -6.66 2.84 -10.33
C ARG A 68 -6.62 1.47 -11.01
N GLY A 69 -7.03 0.39 -10.31
CA GLY A 69 -7.01 -0.97 -10.83
C GLY A 69 -5.61 -1.57 -10.93
N LEU A 70 -4.66 -1.09 -10.11
CA LEU A 70 -3.28 -1.56 -10.05
C LEU A 70 -3.12 -2.65 -9.00
N SER A 71 -2.07 -3.47 -9.11
CA SER A 71 -1.70 -4.48 -8.11
C SER A 71 -0.87 -3.87 -6.99
N LEU A 72 -0.94 -4.47 -5.81
CA LEU A 72 -0.30 -4.00 -4.59
C LEU A 72 0.86 -4.90 -4.17
N ALA A 73 1.98 -4.29 -3.77
CA ALA A 73 3.10 -4.99 -3.12
C ALA A 73 3.43 -4.30 -1.78
N ILE A 74 3.21 -4.99 -0.67
CA ILE A 74 3.44 -4.44 0.68
C ILE A 74 4.82 -4.87 1.17
N PHE A 75 5.60 -3.88 1.62
CA PHE A 75 6.93 -4.06 2.18
C PHE A 75 6.94 -3.94 3.70
N ALA A 76 7.85 -4.69 4.31
CA ALA A 76 8.23 -4.58 5.71
C ALA A 76 7.11 -4.91 6.71
N PRO A 77 6.54 -6.12 6.67
CA PRO A 77 5.60 -6.60 7.69
C PRO A 77 6.23 -6.65 9.09
N GLY A 78 7.57 -6.62 9.20
CA GLY A 78 8.29 -6.52 10.47
C GLY A 78 8.12 -5.20 11.23
N TRP A 79 7.48 -4.19 10.63
CA TRP A 79 7.22 -2.90 11.27
C TRP A 79 6.53 -3.04 12.64
N THR A 80 5.59 -3.96 12.76
CA THR A 80 4.86 -4.23 14.01
C THR A 80 5.75 -4.78 15.12
N TYR A 81 6.88 -5.39 14.76
CA TYR A 81 7.87 -5.91 15.69
C TYR A 81 8.92 -4.85 16.04
N GLU A 82 9.46 -4.16 15.05
CA GLU A 82 10.60 -3.25 15.24
C GLU A 82 10.23 -1.93 15.92
N ILE A 83 9.08 -1.33 15.59
CA ILE A 83 8.71 -0.02 16.11
C ILE A 83 8.42 -0.03 17.62
N PRO A 84 7.67 -0.99 18.16
CA PRO A 84 7.47 -1.09 19.61
C PRO A 84 8.80 -1.24 20.37
N HIS A 85 9.72 -2.05 19.87
CA HIS A 85 11.04 -2.25 20.50
C HIS A 85 11.87 -0.96 20.55
N ARG A 86 11.85 -0.16 19.49
CA ARG A 86 12.59 1.10 19.44
C ARG A 86 12.04 2.19 20.38
N LYS A 87 10.75 2.11 20.72
CA LYS A 87 10.06 3.10 21.57
C LYS A 87 9.94 2.68 23.04
N THR A 88 10.76 1.76 23.50
CA THR A 88 10.73 1.24 24.88
C THR A 88 9.41 0.62 25.33
N LEU A 89 8.52 0.27 24.41
CA LEU A 89 7.30 -0.45 24.70
C LEU A 89 7.62 -1.96 24.68
N THR A 90 7.74 -2.56 25.85
CA THR A 90 7.88 -4.00 25.99
C THR A 90 6.55 -4.70 25.70
N PHE A 91 6.31 -5.00 24.44
CA PHE A 91 5.20 -5.88 24.07
C PHE A 91 5.59 -7.33 24.31
N THR A 92 4.69 -8.11 24.91
CA THR A 92 4.83 -9.56 24.95
C THR A 92 4.72 -10.14 23.53
N PHE A 93 5.23 -11.35 23.32
CA PHE A 93 5.11 -12.07 22.05
C PHE A 93 3.65 -12.12 21.56
N ASP A 94 2.70 -12.37 22.48
CA ASP A 94 1.27 -12.42 22.18
C ASP A 94 0.72 -11.07 21.69
N GLN A 95 1.14 -9.97 22.29
CA GLN A 95 0.75 -8.62 21.87
C GLN A 95 1.33 -8.26 20.49
N GLN A 96 2.56 -8.64 20.20
CA GLN A 96 3.19 -8.45 18.90
C GLN A 96 2.47 -9.27 17.82
N PHE A 97 2.13 -10.52 18.13
CA PHE A 97 1.39 -11.39 17.22
C PHE A 97 -0.01 -10.83 16.91
N LYS A 98 -0.74 -10.37 17.93
CA LYS A 98 -2.05 -9.75 17.77
C LYS A 98 -1.99 -8.46 16.95
N LEU A 99 -0.96 -7.64 17.15
CA LEU A 99 -0.75 -6.41 16.38
C LEU A 99 -0.47 -6.73 14.91
N ARG A 100 0.38 -7.72 14.63
CA ARG A 100 0.66 -8.21 13.28
C ARG A 100 -0.60 -8.75 12.61
N LEU A 101 -1.33 -9.61 13.30
CA LEU A 101 -2.59 -10.16 12.80
C LEU A 101 -3.64 -9.06 12.55
N GLY A 102 -3.68 -8.05 13.41
CA GLY A 102 -4.52 -6.87 13.24
C GLY A 102 -4.23 -6.10 11.97
N ILE A 103 -2.96 -5.88 11.65
CA ILE A 103 -2.54 -5.22 10.40
C ILE A 103 -2.90 -6.06 9.18
N GLU A 104 -2.59 -7.35 9.18
CA GLU A 104 -2.95 -8.25 8.08
C GLU A 104 -4.48 -8.28 7.87
N THR A 105 -5.25 -8.40 8.95
CA THR A 105 -6.71 -8.37 8.89
C THR A 105 -7.25 -7.03 8.38
N TYR A 106 -6.64 -5.92 8.78
CA TYR A 106 -6.99 -4.58 8.32
C TYR A 106 -6.80 -4.45 6.81
N PHE A 107 -5.66 -4.86 6.26
CA PHE A 107 -5.42 -4.85 4.82
C PHE A 107 -6.38 -5.76 4.07
N HIS A 108 -6.62 -6.98 4.55
CA HIS A 108 -7.60 -7.89 3.96
C HIS A 108 -9.02 -7.29 3.97
N THR A 109 -9.38 -6.56 5.03
CA THR A 109 -10.68 -5.92 5.13
C THR A 109 -10.81 -4.76 4.14
N LEU A 110 -9.78 -3.93 4.02
CA LEU A 110 -9.74 -2.84 3.03
C LEU A 110 -9.91 -3.39 1.61
N LEU A 111 -9.12 -4.38 1.24
CA LEU A 111 -9.17 -5.00 -0.09
C LEU A 111 -10.55 -5.60 -0.37
N ARG A 112 -11.12 -6.30 0.62
CA ARG A 112 -12.43 -6.95 0.49
C ARG A 112 -13.58 -5.94 0.34
N ASN A 113 -13.53 -4.81 1.06
CA ASN A 113 -14.55 -3.76 0.97
C ASN A 113 -14.49 -3.06 -0.38
N ASP A 114 -13.29 -2.72 -0.85
CA ASP A 114 -13.11 -2.10 -2.17
C ASP A 114 -13.54 -3.02 -3.32
N MET A 115 -13.27 -4.33 -3.19
CA MET A 115 -13.76 -5.33 -4.16
C MET A 115 -15.28 -5.48 -4.18
N LYS A 116 -15.97 -5.26 -3.05
CA LYS A 116 -17.45 -5.27 -3.00
C LYS A 116 -18.05 -4.06 -3.71
N GLU A 117 -17.42 -2.90 -3.62
CA GLU A 117 -17.86 -1.69 -4.34
C GLU A 117 -17.64 -1.79 -5.86
N LYS A 118 -16.65 -2.59 -6.28
CA LYS A 118 -16.26 -2.78 -7.70
C LYS A 118 -16.68 -4.14 -8.26
N LYS A 119 -17.90 -4.57 -7.99
CA LYS A 119 -18.44 -5.90 -8.36
C LYS A 119 -18.26 -6.34 -9.83
N ASP A 120 -17.75 -5.47 -10.70
CA ASP A 120 -17.61 -5.70 -12.15
C ASP A 120 -16.14 -5.64 -12.68
N LYS A 121 -15.12 -5.62 -11.84
CA LYS A 121 -13.72 -5.60 -12.32
C LYS A 121 -12.88 -6.72 -11.72
N LYS A 122 -12.35 -7.54 -12.66
CA LYS A 122 -11.55 -8.75 -12.47
C LYS A 122 -10.31 -8.59 -11.58
N ASP A 123 -10.10 -9.62 -10.78
CA ASP A 123 -8.86 -10.13 -10.17
C ASP A 123 -7.70 -9.15 -9.91
N TYR A 124 -7.64 -8.64 -8.67
CA TYR A 124 -6.44 -8.00 -8.15
C TYR A 124 -5.50 -9.07 -7.59
N ALA A 125 -4.25 -9.07 -8.04
CA ALA A 125 -3.20 -9.89 -7.45
C ALA A 125 -2.53 -9.14 -6.30
N MET A 126 -2.48 -9.74 -5.12
CA MET A 126 -1.76 -9.25 -3.97
C MET A 126 -0.55 -10.14 -3.72
N GLN A 127 0.65 -9.56 -3.70
CA GLN A 127 1.88 -10.25 -3.31
C GLN A 127 2.47 -9.59 -2.08
N TYR A 128 2.83 -10.41 -1.10
CA TYR A 128 3.63 -10.00 0.05
C TYR A 128 5.10 -10.26 -0.27
N ALA A 129 5.92 -9.21 -0.26
CA ALA A 129 7.37 -9.35 -0.27
C ALA A 129 7.85 -9.55 1.18
N VAL A 130 8.47 -10.68 1.46
CA VAL A 130 9.08 -11.04 2.75
C VAL A 130 10.48 -10.47 2.83
#